data_abf3666c4f18d2e70727d5d412594b14
#
_entry.id   abf3666c4f18d2e70727d5d412594b14
#
_cell.length_a   1.000
_cell.length_b   1.000
_cell.length_c   1.000
_cell.angle_alpha   90.00
_cell.angle_beta   90.00
_cell.angle_gamma   90.00
#
_symmetry.space_group_name_H-M   'P 1'
#
loop_
_entity.id
_entity.type
_entity.pdbx_description
1 polymer ?
#
loop_
_entity_poly.entity_id
_entity_poly.type
_entity_poly.pdbx_seq_one_letter_code
_entity_poly.pdbx_strand_id
1 'polypeptide(L)'
;MISTSNVTLRVGKKALFEDVNIKFTEGNCYGLIGANGAGKSTFLKILSGQLEPTNGEVIITPGERLSFLQQDHFKYDEYPVLDTVMMGNARLYEIMKEKEAIYAKEDFTDEDGMKASELEGEFAAMNGWEAESDAATLLNGLGIPVEMHYEMMKNLNGPEKVKVLLAQALFGNPDILLLDEPTNHLDLDAIAWLEEFLINFDNTVIVVSHDRYFLNKVCTQIADIDYGKIKLYAGNYDFWYESSQLLIRQMKEANKKKEEKIKELQEFISRFSANASKSKQATSRKRALEKIQLDDIQPSSRKYPYIDFRPNREIGNEVLTVEGLSKTIDGEKVLDNISFTLNHDDKVAFVGSNELAKTTLFQILAGEMEPDEGTYKWGITTTQAYFPLDSGSEFDNDYSIVDWLTQYSEEKDATYVRGFLGRMLFSGDDGVKKVRVLSGGEKVRCLLSKMMISGANVLILEEPTNHLDMESITALNNGMTKFPGVLLFSSRDHQIVQTTANRIMEIVPGGKLIDKITTYDEYLESDEMARKRQTYTVQEEDN
;
A
#
# COMPACT_ATOMS: atom_id res chain seq x y z
N MET A 1 23.29 3.47 14.29
CA MET A 1 22.33 4.57 14.52
C MET A 1 22.45 5.61 13.41
N ILE A 2 21.35 6.10 12.94
CA ILE A 2 21.29 7.23 11.99
C ILE A 2 20.43 8.32 12.60
N SER A 3 20.87 9.57 12.50
CA SER A 3 20.15 10.72 13.03
C SER A 3 20.21 11.90 12.08
N THR A 4 19.27 12.80 12.23
CA THR A 4 19.24 14.08 11.52
C THR A 4 19.38 15.24 12.48
N SER A 5 20.06 16.30 12.05
CA SER A 5 20.23 17.54 12.78
C SER A 5 19.78 18.70 11.92
N ASN A 6 18.67 19.32 12.27
CA ASN A 6 18.07 20.49 11.60
C ASN A 6 17.89 20.31 10.09
N VAL A 7 17.54 19.10 9.65
CA VAL A 7 17.36 18.80 8.23
C VAL A 7 16.13 19.53 7.69
N THR A 8 16.35 20.33 6.66
CA THR A 8 15.32 21.08 5.96
C THR A 8 15.48 20.85 4.46
N LEU A 9 14.40 20.59 3.77
CA LEU A 9 14.37 20.56 2.30
C LEU A 9 13.32 21.51 1.77
N ARG A 10 13.74 22.44 0.93
CA ARG A 10 12.86 23.38 0.25
C ARG A 10 12.79 23.08 -1.23
N VAL A 11 11.57 23.07 -1.75
CA VAL A 11 11.28 23.00 -3.19
C VAL A 11 10.64 24.34 -3.58
N GLY A 12 11.44 25.24 -4.17
CA GLY A 12 11.01 26.60 -4.42
C GLY A 12 10.82 27.40 -3.11
N LYS A 13 9.65 28.02 -2.94
CA LYS A 13 9.30 28.77 -1.74
C LYS A 13 8.74 27.94 -0.59
N LYS A 14 8.39 26.67 -0.84
CA LYS A 14 7.74 25.79 0.12
C LYS A 14 8.74 24.81 0.70
N ALA A 15 8.75 24.70 2.04
CA ALA A 15 9.49 23.64 2.70
C ALA A 15 8.69 22.32 2.63
N LEU A 16 9.33 21.25 2.16
CA LEU A 16 8.76 19.92 2.19
C LEU A 16 8.78 19.37 3.61
N PHE A 17 9.90 19.55 4.31
CA PHE A 17 10.04 19.39 5.75
C PHE A 17 11.10 20.36 6.26
N GLU A 18 11.01 20.70 7.56
CA GLU A 18 11.80 21.77 8.16
C GLU A 18 12.25 21.42 9.59
N ASP A 19 13.51 21.70 9.87
CA ASP A 19 14.13 21.50 11.19
C ASP A 19 13.91 20.08 11.77
N VAL A 20 14.12 19.05 10.98
CA VAL A 20 13.94 17.66 11.39
C VAL A 20 15.12 17.22 12.26
N ASN A 21 14.84 16.91 13.51
CA ASN A 21 15.78 16.36 14.48
C ASN A 21 15.22 15.01 14.95
N ILE A 22 15.76 13.91 14.42
CA ILE A 22 15.23 12.58 14.69
C ILE A 22 16.38 11.57 14.82
N LYS A 23 16.23 10.63 15.73
CA LYS A 23 17.17 9.52 15.94
C LYS A 23 16.48 8.20 15.63
N PHE A 24 17.12 7.43 14.76
CA PHE A 24 16.72 6.05 14.48
C PHE A 24 17.75 5.10 15.11
N THR A 25 17.31 4.26 16.02
CA THR A 25 18.16 3.40 16.83
C THR A 25 18.03 1.93 16.49
N GLU A 26 19.04 1.14 16.83
CA GLU A 26 19.07 -0.30 16.65
C GLU A 26 17.88 -1.02 17.31
N GLY A 27 17.52 -2.16 16.77
CA GLY A 27 16.44 -3.00 17.30
C GLY A 27 15.05 -2.51 16.98
N ASN A 28 14.92 -1.46 16.17
CA ASN A 28 13.65 -0.88 15.79
C ASN A 28 13.44 -0.94 14.27
N CYS A 29 12.20 -1.22 13.89
CA CYS A 29 11.71 -1.02 12.54
C CYS A 29 10.77 0.18 12.52
N TYR A 30 11.17 1.23 11.82
CA TYR A 30 10.42 2.47 11.72
C TYR A 30 9.60 2.48 10.45
N GLY A 31 8.28 2.58 10.56
CA GLY A 31 7.40 2.84 9.42
C GLY A 31 7.31 4.34 9.17
N LEU A 32 7.85 4.80 8.06
CA LEU A 32 7.76 6.21 7.65
C LEU A 32 6.46 6.42 6.90
N ILE A 33 5.57 7.19 7.48
CA ILE A 33 4.24 7.47 6.92
C ILE A 33 4.04 8.97 6.72
N GLY A 34 3.08 9.30 5.89
CA GLY A 34 2.72 10.68 5.57
C GLY A 34 1.74 10.71 4.41
N ALA A 35 1.08 11.84 4.22
CA ALA A 35 0.22 12.06 3.07
C ALA A 35 0.98 11.88 1.76
N ASN A 36 0.27 11.58 0.68
CA ASN A 36 0.88 11.52 -0.64
C ASN A 36 1.50 12.89 -0.98
N GLY A 37 2.77 12.88 -1.39
CA GLY A 37 3.53 14.10 -1.63
C GLY A 37 4.12 14.76 -0.38
N ALA A 38 4.05 14.16 0.80
CA ALA A 38 4.67 14.67 2.02
C ALA A 38 6.20 14.57 2.03
N GLY A 39 6.77 13.79 1.12
CA GLY A 39 8.23 13.67 0.97
C GLY A 39 8.84 12.43 1.60
N LYS A 40 8.08 11.34 1.76
CA LYS A 40 8.58 10.07 2.33
C LYS A 40 9.80 9.52 1.59
N SER A 41 9.66 9.28 0.29
CA SER A 41 10.77 8.76 -0.54
C SER A 41 11.92 9.76 -0.62
N THR A 42 11.63 11.04 -0.66
CA THR A 42 12.64 12.12 -0.66
C THR A 42 13.43 12.11 0.64
N PHE A 43 12.78 11.91 1.77
CA PHE A 43 13.45 11.80 3.07
C PHE A 43 14.40 10.60 3.12
N LEU A 44 14.00 9.44 2.58
CA LEU A 44 14.89 8.28 2.47
C LEU A 44 16.12 8.57 1.60
N LYS A 45 15.95 9.32 0.51
CA LYS A 45 17.08 9.74 -0.34
C LYS A 45 18.05 10.65 0.40
N ILE A 46 17.56 11.52 1.26
CA ILE A 46 18.41 12.36 2.13
C ILE A 46 19.17 11.50 3.13
N LEU A 47 18.51 10.56 3.79
CA LEU A 47 19.15 9.65 4.73
C LEU A 47 20.24 8.78 4.08
N SER A 48 20.03 8.38 2.83
CA SER A 48 20.98 7.57 2.06
C SER A 48 22.14 8.37 1.48
N GLY A 49 22.09 9.69 1.52
CA GLY A 49 23.09 10.57 0.91
C GLY A 49 22.92 10.80 -0.59
N GLN A 50 21.83 10.29 -1.21
CA GLN A 50 21.56 10.50 -2.64
C GLN A 50 21.05 11.91 -2.95
N LEU A 51 20.51 12.60 -1.96
CA LEU A 51 20.01 13.96 -2.06
C LEU A 51 20.54 14.77 -0.88
N GLU A 52 21.13 15.92 -1.17
CA GLU A 52 21.57 16.86 -0.13
C GLU A 52 20.39 17.69 0.38
N PRO A 53 20.23 17.84 1.71
CA PRO A 53 19.22 18.75 2.25
C PRO A 53 19.60 20.21 2.00
N THR A 54 18.63 21.09 2.02
CA THR A 54 18.85 22.53 1.90
C THR A 54 19.65 23.06 3.10
N ASN A 55 19.31 22.60 4.31
CA ASN A 55 20.00 22.87 5.56
C ASN A 55 20.06 21.60 6.41
N GLY A 56 20.99 21.60 7.37
CA GLY A 56 21.15 20.48 8.29
C GLY A 56 22.01 19.36 7.73
N GLU A 57 22.17 18.32 8.52
CA GLU A 57 23.01 17.19 8.16
C GLU A 57 22.43 15.86 8.69
N VAL A 58 22.82 14.79 8.02
CA VAL A 58 22.54 13.40 8.43
C VAL A 58 23.81 12.84 9.06
N ILE A 59 23.69 12.28 10.26
CA ILE A 59 24.82 11.73 11.02
C ILE A 59 24.61 10.23 11.16
N ILE A 60 25.60 9.46 10.67
CA ILE A 60 25.64 8.02 10.80
C ILE A 60 26.80 7.67 11.73
N THR A 61 26.57 6.76 12.67
CA THR A 61 27.63 6.28 13.57
C THR A 61 28.83 5.77 12.75
N PRO A 62 30.07 6.24 13.02
CA PRO A 62 31.24 5.81 12.26
C PRO A 62 31.40 4.29 12.24
N GLY A 63 31.71 3.76 11.06
CA GLY A 63 31.89 2.32 10.83
C GLY A 63 30.62 1.54 10.53
N GLU A 64 29.46 2.16 10.64
CA GLU A 64 28.19 1.53 10.28
C GLU A 64 27.91 1.60 8.78
N ARG A 65 27.37 0.50 8.24
CA ARG A 65 27.02 0.37 6.82
C ARG A 65 25.54 0.62 6.60
N LEU A 66 25.22 1.55 5.71
CA LEU A 66 23.87 1.82 5.27
C LEU A 66 23.59 1.09 3.96
N SER A 67 22.45 0.41 3.90
CA SER A 67 21.93 -0.23 2.69
C SER A 67 20.61 0.45 2.29
N PHE A 68 20.49 0.73 1.00
CA PHE A 68 19.32 1.37 0.42
C PHE A 68 18.81 0.56 -0.76
N LEU A 69 17.49 0.31 -0.82
CA LEU A 69 16.87 -0.41 -1.93
C LEU A 69 16.99 0.43 -3.22
N GLN A 70 17.74 -0.09 -4.20
CA GLN A 70 18.00 0.58 -5.47
C GLN A 70 16.72 0.63 -6.32
N GLN A 71 16.54 1.74 -7.03
CA GLN A 71 15.41 1.95 -7.94
C GLN A 71 15.78 1.78 -9.42
N ASP A 72 17.05 1.80 -9.77
CA ASP A 72 17.53 1.59 -11.14
C ASP A 72 17.61 0.10 -11.47
N HIS A 73 16.60 -0.40 -12.17
CA HIS A 73 16.47 -1.80 -12.52
C HIS A 73 17.50 -2.28 -13.56
N PHE A 74 18.14 -1.38 -14.29
CA PHE A 74 19.05 -1.71 -15.40
C PHE A 74 20.52 -1.60 -15.05
N LYS A 75 20.84 -1.06 -13.89
CA LYS A 75 22.23 -0.80 -13.45
C LYS A 75 23.11 -2.04 -13.43
N TYR A 76 22.54 -3.21 -13.18
CA TYR A 76 23.27 -4.47 -13.00
C TYR A 76 23.06 -5.47 -14.14
N ASP A 77 22.59 -5.05 -15.29
CA ASP A 77 22.26 -5.94 -16.41
C ASP A 77 23.42 -6.79 -16.89
N GLU A 78 24.66 -6.31 -16.74
CA GLU A 78 25.88 -7.00 -17.16
C GLU A 78 26.45 -7.95 -16.08
N TYR A 79 25.75 -8.16 -14.98
CA TYR A 79 26.18 -9.00 -13.88
C TYR A 79 25.23 -10.19 -13.68
N PRO A 80 25.77 -11.34 -13.20
CA PRO A 80 24.92 -12.45 -12.76
C PRO A 80 24.05 -12.05 -11.57
N VAL A 81 22.90 -12.72 -11.43
CA VAL A 81 21.96 -12.48 -10.33
C VAL A 81 22.62 -12.62 -8.96
N LEU A 82 23.36 -13.71 -8.74
CA LEU A 82 24.01 -13.97 -7.47
C LEU A 82 25.06 -12.89 -7.13
N ASP A 83 25.86 -12.50 -8.10
CA ASP A 83 26.85 -11.42 -7.95
C ASP A 83 26.19 -10.09 -7.61
N THR A 84 25.08 -9.78 -8.25
CA THR A 84 24.31 -8.57 -8.00
C THR A 84 23.86 -8.48 -6.54
N VAL A 85 23.41 -9.57 -5.95
CA VAL A 85 23.06 -9.62 -4.53
C VAL A 85 24.27 -9.38 -3.63
N MET A 86 25.39 -10.04 -3.92
CA MET A 86 26.63 -9.87 -3.14
C MET A 86 27.22 -8.46 -3.23
N MET A 87 26.95 -7.74 -4.30
CA MET A 87 27.30 -6.31 -4.45
C MET A 87 26.62 -5.40 -3.42
N GLY A 88 25.61 -5.88 -2.71
CA GLY A 88 25.00 -5.18 -1.59
C GLY A 88 26.01 -4.88 -0.48
N ASN A 89 27.03 -5.68 -0.33
CA ASN A 89 28.23 -5.35 0.46
C ASN A 89 29.41 -5.08 -0.49
N ALA A 90 29.58 -3.83 -0.85
CA ALA A 90 30.54 -3.41 -1.88
C ALA A 90 31.98 -3.84 -1.54
N ARG A 91 32.40 -3.70 -0.28
CA ARG A 91 33.76 -4.08 0.13
C ARG A 91 33.99 -5.59 0.02
N LEU A 92 33.02 -6.39 0.43
CA LEU A 92 33.08 -7.85 0.32
C LEU A 92 33.24 -8.29 -1.16
N TYR A 93 32.44 -7.73 -2.04
CA TYR A 93 32.47 -8.02 -3.46
C TYR A 93 33.80 -7.60 -4.10
N GLU A 94 34.32 -6.43 -3.74
CA GLU A 94 35.64 -5.93 -4.16
C GLU A 94 36.75 -6.89 -3.74
N ILE A 95 36.76 -7.36 -2.49
CA ILE A 95 37.72 -8.34 -1.99
C ILE A 95 37.63 -9.64 -2.77
N MET A 96 36.44 -10.13 -3.06
CA MET A 96 36.25 -11.35 -3.87
C MET A 96 36.87 -11.21 -5.24
N LYS A 97 36.69 -10.08 -5.90
CA LYS A 97 37.29 -9.82 -7.25
C LYS A 97 38.78 -9.61 -7.21
N GLU A 98 39.29 -8.90 -6.21
CA GLU A 98 40.74 -8.73 -6.03
C GLU A 98 41.46 -10.06 -5.76
N LYS A 99 40.85 -10.93 -4.93
CA LYS A 99 41.37 -12.27 -4.68
C LYS A 99 41.44 -13.11 -5.96
N GLU A 100 40.35 -13.14 -6.73
CA GLU A 100 40.31 -13.86 -8.02
C GLU A 100 41.42 -13.36 -8.98
N ALA A 101 41.61 -12.05 -9.06
CA ALA A 101 42.60 -11.43 -9.91
C ALA A 101 44.04 -11.79 -9.48
N ILE A 102 44.32 -11.81 -8.18
CA ILE A 102 45.64 -12.17 -7.63
C ILE A 102 45.93 -13.64 -7.86
N TYR A 103 45.00 -14.54 -7.59
CA TYR A 103 45.21 -15.98 -7.78
C TYR A 103 45.26 -16.39 -9.26
N ALA A 104 44.73 -15.57 -10.16
CA ALA A 104 44.78 -15.81 -11.60
C ALA A 104 46.09 -15.31 -12.26
N LYS A 105 46.96 -14.60 -11.52
CA LYS A 105 48.25 -14.13 -12.08
C LYS A 105 49.20 -15.28 -12.36
N GLU A 106 49.78 -15.27 -13.55
CA GLU A 106 50.84 -16.23 -13.93
C GLU A 106 52.13 -15.99 -13.13
N ASP A 107 52.45 -14.71 -12.89
CA ASP A 107 53.61 -14.27 -12.10
C ASP A 107 53.19 -13.94 -10.66
N PHE A 108 53.00 -14.97 -9.84
CA PHE A 108 52.63 -14.79 -8.43
C PHE A 108 53.89 -14.46 -7.60
N THR A 109 53.98 -13.22 -7.10
CA THR A 109 55.09 -12.71 -6.30
C THR A 109 54.88 -12.88 -4.80
N ASP A 110 55.93 -12.69 -3.97
CA ASP A 110 55.80 -12.67 -2.52
C ASP A 110 54.91 -11.52 -2.03
N GLU A 111 54.92 -10.37 -2.72
CA GLU A 111 53.99 -9.24 -2.45
C GLU A 111 52.54 -9.63 -2.72
N ASP A 112 52.28 -10.35 -3.81
CA ASP A 112 50.97 -10.89 -4.13
C ASP A 112 50.50 -11.88 -3.05
N GLY A 113 51.37 -12.70 -2.49
CA GLY A 113 51.09 -13.60 -1.40
C GLY A 113 50.72 -12.88 -0.10
N MET A 114 51.44 -11.80 0.22
CA MET A 114 51.12 -10.95 1.38
C MET A 114 49.78 -10.25 1.23
N LYS A 115 49.50 -9.68 0.07
CA LYS A 115 48.23 -9.03 -0.23
C LYS A 115 47.04 -10.01 -0.21
N ALA A 116 47.23 -11.20 -0.78
CA ALA A 116 46.22 -12.26 -0.74
C ALA A 116 45.92 -12.68 0.70
N SER A 117 46.92 -12.76 1.57
CA SER A 117 46.75 -13.09 2.99
C SER A 117 45.97 -12.02 3.75
N GLU A 118 46.22 -10.74 3.49
CA GLU A 118 45.43 -9.62 4.06
C GLU A 118 43.97 -9.68 3.61
N LEU A 119 43.75 -9.90 2.31
CA LEU A 119 42.39 -10.02 1.74
C LEU A 119 41.62 -11.21 2.32
N GLU A 120 42.29 -12.36 2.50
CA GLU A 120 41.71 -13.53 3.15
C GLU A 120 41.28 -13.23 4.60
N GLY A 121 42.09 -12.47 5.33
CA GLY A 121 41.75 -12.03 6.69
C GLY A 121 40.50 -11.14 6.73
N GLU A 122 40.42 -10.15 5.86
CA GLU A 122 39.22 -9.30 5.73
C GLU A 122 37.99 -10.10 5.29
N PHE A 123 38.16 -10.99 4.32
CA PHE A 123 37.12 -11.86 3.80
C PHE A 123 36.51 -12.76 4.90
N ALA A 124 37.37 -13.37 5.71
CA ALA A 124 36.93 -14.19 6.83
C ALA A 124 36.21 -13.36 7.91
N ALA A 125 36.67 -12.14 8.19
CA ALA A 125 36.05 -11.23 9.15
C ALA A 125 34.65 -10.77 8.72
N MET A 126 34.39 -10.76 7.43
CA MET A 126 33.08 -10.41 6.84
C MET A 126 32.16 -11.63 6.59
N ASN A 127 32.53 -12.82 7.07
CA ASN A 127 31.87 -14.09 6.74
C ASN A 127 31.73 -14.36 5.23
N GLY A 128 32.76 -14.01 4.49
CA GLY A 128 32.78 -14.11 3.03
C GLY A 128 32.61 -15.52 2.49
N TRP A 129 32.99 -16.54 3.25
CA TRP A 129 32.82 -17.96 2.89
C TRP A 129 31.35 -18.37 2.80
N GLU A 130 30.47 -17.67 3.49
CA GLU A 130 29.03 -17.90 3.48
C GLU A 130 28.28 -16.95 2.54
N ALA A 131 28.99 -16.04 1.86
CA ALA A 131 28.37 -14.99 1.04
C ALA A 131 27.45 -15.54 -0.06
N GLU A 132 27.88 -16.54 -0.82
CA GLU A 132 27.05 -17.15 -1.87
C GLU A 132 25.83 -17.86 -1.29
N SER A 133 26.00 -18.59 -0.19
CA SER A 133 24.92 -19.27 0.51
C SER A 133 23.90 -18.28 1.06
N ASP A 134 24.36 -17.20 1.67
CA ASP A 134 23.49 -16.13 2.20
C ASP A 134 22.72 -15.44 1.07
N ALA A 135 23.38 -15.11 -0.03
CA ALA A 135 22.75 -14.53 -1.21
C ALA A 135 21.68 -15.47 -1.81
N ALA A 136 21.98 -16.76 -1.91
CA ALA A 136 21.04 -17.77 -2.40
C ALA A 136 19.82 -17.88 -1.47
N THR A 137 20.01 -17.84 -0.17
CA THR A 137 18.92 -17.87 0.82
C THR A 137 17.98 -16.69 0.66
N LEU A 138 18.51 -15.48 0.48
CA LEU A 138 17.73 -14.28 0.23
C LEU A 138 16.91 -14.38 -1.07
N LEU A 139 17.55 -14.83 -2.15
CA LEU A 139 16.88 -15.01 -3.44
C LEU A 139 15.76 -16.04 -3.37
N ASN A 140 16.00 -17.18 -2.74
CA ASN A 140 14.97 -18.21 -2.56
C ASN A 140 13.79 -17.70 -1.73
N GLY A 141 14.05 -16.98 -0.65
CA GLY A 141 13.01 -16.39 0.20
C GLY A 141 12.12 -15.41 -0.54
N LEU A 142 12.68 -14.64 -1.48
CA LEU A 142 11.95 -13.67 -2.29
C LEU A 142 11.34 -14.26 -3.56
N GLY A 143 11.44 -15.56 -3.77
CA GLY A 143 10.78 -16.25 -4.87
C GLY A 143 11.58 -16.29 -6.17
N ILE A 144 12.89 -16.09 -6.12
CA ILE A 144 13.80 -16.30 -7.27
C ILE A 144 14.36 -17.72 -7.18
N PRO A 145 13.97 -18.64 -8.09
CA PRO A 145 14.41 -20.03 -8.02
C PRO A 145 15.89 -20.20 -8.30
N VAL A 146 16.48 -21.31 -7.81
CA VAL A 146 17.92 -21.61 -7.91
C VAL A 146 18.41 -21.59 -9.36
N GLU A 147 17.60 -22.01 -10.31
CA GLU A 147 17.93 -22.04 -11.74
C GLU A 147 18.25 -20.66 -12.30
N MET A 148 17.73 -19.61 -11.67
CA MET A 148 17.94 -18.21 -12.10
C MET A 148 19.14 -17.54 -11.43
N HIS A 149 19.76 -18.15 -10.41
CA HIS A 149 20.81 -17.49 -9.62
C HIS A 149 22.08 -17.19 -10.44
N TYR A 150 22.38 -17.99 -11.45
CA TYR A 150 23.55 -17.79 -12.33
C TYR A 150 23.20 -17.11 -13.65
N GLU A 151 21.91 -16.80 -13.87
CA GLU A 151 21.49 -16.03 -15.04
C GLU A 151 22.00 -14.58 -14.96
N MET A 152 22.20 -13.98 -16.11
CA MET A 152 22.52 -12.55 -16.19
C MET A 152 21.28 -11.72 -15.87
N MET A 153 21.46 -10.62 -15.16
CA MET A 153 20.34 -9.71 -14.80
C MET A 153 19.54 -9.25 -16.02
N LYS A 154 20.18 -9.02 -17.16
CA LYS A 154 19.50 -8.61 -18.41
C LYS A 154 18.47 -9.61 -18.91
N ASN A 155 18.59 -10.88 -18.54
CA ASN A 155 17.66 -11.94 -18.94
C ASN A 155 16.41 -12.04 -18.05
N LEU A 156 16.35 -11.29 -16.96
CA LEU A 156 15.22 -11.24 -16.06
C LEU A 156 14.19 -10.20 -16.53
N ASN A 157 12.91 -10.45 -16.21
CA ASN A 157 11.86 -9.45 -16.40
C ASN A 157 11.93 -8.35 -15.32
N GLY A 158 11.14 -7.27 -15.47
CA GLY A 158 11.13 -6.16 -14.53
C GLY A 158 10.83 -6.56 -13.08
N PRO A 159 9.74 -7.29 -12.79
CA PRO A 159 9.43 -7.77 -11.44
C PRO A 159 10.53 -8.63 -10.81
N GLU A 160 11.14 -9.52 -11.58
CA GLU A 160 12.25 -10.35 -11.10
C GLU A 160 13.49 -9.52 -10.74
N LYS A 161 13.82 -8.51 -11.55
CA LYS A 161 14.92 -7.55 -11.24
C LYS A 161 14.67 -6.82 -9.93
N VAL A 162 13.45 -6.39 -9.67
CA VAL A 162 13.08 -5.71 -8.40
C VAL A 162 13.33 -6.63 -7.21
N LYS A 163 12.96 -7.90 -7.29
CA LYS A 163 13.20 -8.89 -6.24
C LYS A 163 14.69 -9.10 -5.97
N VAL A 164 15.50 -9.16 -7.01
CA VAL A 164 16.95 -9.28 -6.88
C VAL A 164 17.56 -8.05 -6.20
N LEU A 165 17.10 -6.85 -6.56
CA LEU A 165 17.55 -5.61 -5.91
C LEU A 165 17.14 -5.55 -4.43
N LEU A 166 15.99 -6.10 -4.09
CA LEU A 166 15.58 -6.24 -2.69
C LEU A 166 16.51 -7.20 -1.94
N ALA A 167 16.83 -8.35 -2.53
CA ALA A 167 17.80 -9.27 -1.95
C ALA A 167 19.17 -8.61 -1.75
N GLN A 168 19.62 -7.80 -2.71
CA GLN A 168 20.85 -7.01 -2.60
C GLN A 168 20.80 -6.05 -1.39
N ALA A 169 19.69 -5.36 -1.19
CA ALA A 169 19.53 -4.43 -0.06
C ALA A 169 19.59 -5.16 1.29
N LEU A 170 19.07 -6.36 1.38
CA LEU A 170 19.06 -7.18 2.60
C LEU A 170 20.40 -7.89 2.87
N PHE A 171 21.24 -8.01 1.87
CA PHE A 171 22.47 -8.80 1.94
C PHE A 171 23.50 -8.21 2.92
N GLY A 172 24.18 -9.10 3.63
CA GLY A 172 25.35 -8.77 4.43
C GLY A 172 25.08 -8.11 5.77
N ASN A 173 23.89 -8.27 6.32
CA ASN A 173 23.49 -7.73 7.62
C ASN A 173 23.85 -6.24 7.79
N PRO A 174 23.26 -5.33 6.97
CA PRO A 174 23.55 -3.91 7.07
C PRO A 174 23.15 -3.35 8.45
N ASP A 175 23.89 -2.35 8.92
CA ASP A 175 23.60 -1.68 10.18
C ASP A 175 22.35 -0.80 10.10
N ILE A 176 22.13 -0.21 8.93
CA ILE A 176 20.97 0.64 8.62
C ILE A 176 20.38 0.19 7.29
N LEU A 177 19.13 -0.19 7.30
CA LEU A 177 18.40 -0.66 6.12
C LEU A 177 17.27 0.28 5.78
N LEU A 178 17.30 0.85 4.58
CA LEU A 178 16.27 1.75 4.05
C LEU A 178 15.52 1.07 2.92
N LEU A 179 14.22 0.88 3.09
CA LEU A 179 13.36 0.19 2.14
C LEU A 179 12.20 1.08 1.70
N ASP A 180 12.12 1.37 0.42
CA ASP A 180 11.01 2.11 -0.19
C ASP A 180 10.14 1.14 -1.00
N GLU A 181 8.91 0.91 -0.53
CA GLU A 181 7.92 0.00 -1.12
C GLU A 181 8.47 -1.42 -1.38
N PRO A 182 9.02 -2.09 -0.36
CA PRO A 182 9.71 -3.37 -0.56
C PRO A 182 8.78 -4.53 -0.92
N THR A 183 7.47 -4.42 -0.67
CA THR A 183 6.50 -5.48 -0.95
C THR A 183 5.97 -5.46 -2.39
N ASN A 184 6.31 -4.43 -3.18
CA ASN A 184 5.91 -4.36 -4.58
C ASN A 184 6.45 -5.56 -5.36
N HIS A 185 5.59 -6.17 -6.17
CA HIS A 185 5.87 -7.33 -7.01
C HIS A 185 6.15 -8.64 -6.24
N LEU A 186 5.98 -8.68 -4.92
CA LEU A 186 6.10 -9.90 -4.13
C LEU A 186 4.75 -10.64 -4.06
N ASP A 187 4.80 -11.96 -4.12
CA ASP A 187 3.65 -12.81 -3.79
C ASP A 187 3.50 -12.94 -2.26
N LEU A 188 2.44 -13.61 -1.81
CA LEU A 188 2.16 -13.76 -0.38
C LEU A 188 3.28 -14.48 0.37
N ASP A 189 3.88 -15.51 -0.23
CA ASP A 189 4.96 -16.27 0.40
C ASP A 189 6.22 -15.43 0.57
N ALA A 190 6.56 -14.65 -0.45
CA ALA A 190 7.70 -13.73 -0.41
C ALA A 190 7.49 -12.60 0.61
N ILE A 191 6.28 -12.05 0.68
CA ILE A 191 5.92 -11.03 1.70
C ILE A 191 6.04 -11.62 3.10
N ALA A 192 5.53 -12.82 3.34
CA ALA A 192 5.62 -13.49 4.64
C ALA A 192 7.08 -13.75 5.03
N TRP A 193 7.91 -14.16 4.08
CA TRP A 193 9.34 -14.34 4.31
C TRP A 193 10.04 -13.02 4.67
N LEU A 194 9.72 -11.92 3.94
CA LEU A 194 10.27 -10.60 4.22
C LEU A 194 9.83 -10.07 5.59
N GLU A 195 8.57 -10.24 5.95
CA GLU A 195 8.05 -9.88 7.27
C GLU A 195 8.86 -10.57 8.38
N GLU A 196 9.07 -11.87 8.26
CA GLU A 196 9.83 -12.64 9.24
C GLU A 196 11.31 -12.21 9.28
N PHE A 197 11.91 -11.96 8.13
CA PHE A 197 13.27 -11.42 8.05
C PHE A 197 13.39 -10.10 8.81
N LEU A 198 12.46 -9.16 8.61
CA LEU A 198 12.50 -7.84 9.27
C LEU A 198 12.17 -7.91 10.76
N ILE A 199 11.27 -8.80 11.17
CA ILE A 199 10.97 -9.03 12.59
C ILE A 199 12.21 -9.53 13.35
N ASN A 200 12.99 -10.40 12.72
CA ASN A 200 14.20 -10.99 13.30
C ASN A 200 15.46 -10.14 13.05
N PHE A 201 15.34 -9.02 12.36
CA PHE A 201 16.45 -8.14 12.05
C PHE A 201 16.79 -7.25 13.24
N ASP A 202 18.00 -7.36 13.77
CA ASP A 202 18.40 -6.72 15.02
C ASP A 202 18.89 -5.27 14.88
N ASN A 203 19.15 -4.82 13.65
CA ASN A 203 19.67 -3.49 13.38
C ASN A 203 18.55 -2.48 13.09
N THR A 204 18.90 -1.32 12.55
CA THR A 204 17.93 -0.26 12.25
C THR A 204 17.28 -0.47 10.90
N VAL A 205 15.94 -0.45 10.84
CA VAL A 205 15.19 -0.47 9.59
C VAL A 205 14.29 0.76 9.50
N ILE A 206 14.27 1.41 8.35
CA ILE A 206 13.31 2.46 8.01
C ILE A 206 12.61 2.05 6.73
N VAL A 207 11.30 1.87 6.78
CA VAL A 207 10.50 1.38 5.67
C VAL A 207 9.37 2.33 5.31
N VAL A 208 9.20 2.56 4.01
CA VAL A 208 8.02 3.24 3.44
C VAL A 208 7.19 2.18 2.73
N SER A 209 5.91 2.07 3.08
CA SER A 209 4.98 1.14 2.44
C SER A 209 3.55 1.66 2.50
N HIS A 210 2.76 1.36 1.48
CA HIS A 210 1.31 1.57 1.48
C HIS A 210 0.55 0.32 1.99
N ASP A 211 1.24 -0.76 2.29
CA ASP A 211 0.68 -1.98 2.82
C ASP A 211 0.58 -1.90 4.34
N ARG A 212 -0.63 -1.59 4.84
CA ARG A 212 -0.91 -1.43 6.28
C ARG A 212 -0.68 -2.71 7.06
N TYR A 213 -1.03 -3.85 6.50
CA TYR A 213 -0.84 -5.16 7.12
C TYR A 213 0.65 -5.45 7.34
N PHE A 214 1.47 -5.18 6.32
CA PHE A 214 2.92 -5.30 6.40
C PHE A 214 3.50 -4.37 7.48
N LEU A 215 3.11 -3.09 7.48
CA LEU A 215 3.57 -2.14 8.50
C LEU A 215 3.18 -2.57 9.91
N ASN A 216 1.96 -3.09 10.10
CA ASN A 216 1.53 -3.59 11.41
C ASN A 216 2.36 -4.75 11.91
N LYS A 217 2.78 -5.65 11.03
CA LYS A 217 3.59 -6.81 11.42
C LYS A 217 5.03 -6.46 11.74
N VAL A 218 5.65 -5.59 10.97
CA VAL A 218 7.11 -5.38 11.05
C VAL A 218 7.50 -4.16 11.87
N CYS A 219 6.66 -3.12 11.96
CA CYS A 219 7.03 -1.87 12.61
C CYS A 219 6.88 -1.92 14.13
N THR A 220 7.91 -1.42 14.82
CA THR A 220 7.91 -1.17 16.26
C THR A 220 7.65 0.30 16.59
N GLN A 221 7.93 1.19 15.65
CA GLN A 221 7.69 2.62 15.76
C GLN A 221 7.20 3.19 14.43
N ILE A 222 6.46 4.28 14.51
CA ILE A 222 5.98 5.04 13.36
C ILE A 222 6.62 6.42 13.35
N ALA A 223 7.21 6.79 12.23
CA ALA A 223 7.70 8.13 11.95
C ALA A 223 6.72 8.82 11.01
N ASP A 224 6.01 9.81 11.52
CA ASP A 224 4.93 10.49 10.81
C ASP A 224 5.39 11.84 10.27
N ILE A 225 5.38 11.99 8.94
CA ILE A 225 5.60 13.27 8.26
C ILE A 225 4.27 13.97 8.08
N ASP A 226 4.09 15.07 8.80
CA ASP A 226 2.89 15.90 8.68
C ASP A 226 3.22 17.38 8.89
N TYR A 227 2.71 18.23 8.02
CA TYR A 227 3.01 19.67 8.00
C TYR A 227 4.49 20.01 8.00
N GLY A 228 5.28 19.26 7.26
CA GLY A 228 6.72 19.48 7.14
C GLY A 228 7.52 19.09 8.38
N LYS A 229 6.93 18.42 9.34
CA LYS A 229 7.59 17.92 10.54
C LYS A 229 7.50 16.42 10.63
N ILE A 230 8.47 15.79 11.28
CA ILE A 230 8.50 14.35 11.50
C ILE A 230 8.44 14.07 12.99
N LYS A 231 7.47 13.26 13.42
CA LYS A 231 7.30 12.84 14.81
C LYS A 231 7.37 11.34 14.93
N LEU A 232 8.04 10.84 15.97
CA LEU A 232 8.10 9.43 16.31
C LEU A 232 6.99 9.04 17.29
N TYR A 233 6.36 7.90 17.01
CA TYR A 233 5.36 7.27 17.87
C TYR A 233 5.77 5.82 18.12
N ALA A 234 5.77 5.40 19.38
CA ALA A 234 5.98 4.01 19.73
C ALA A 234 4.76 3.16 19.34
N GLY A 235 4.98 1.96 18.82
CA GLY A 235 3.93 1.04 18.41
C GLY A 235 3.84 0.86 16.90
N ASN A 236 2.88 0.05 16.46
CA ASN A 236 2.64 -0.23 15.05
C ASN A 236 1.67 0.77 14.40
N TYR A 237 1.37 0.55 13.12
CA TYR A 237 0.48 1.45 12.37
C TYR A 237 -0.93 1.53 12.95
N ASP A 238 -1.55 0.42 13.33
CA ASP A 238 -2.91 0.42 13.90
C ASP A 238 -2.95 1.20 15.22
N PHE A 239 -1.97 1.01 16.08
CA PHE A 239 -1.86 1.76 17.34
C PHE A 239 -1.73 3.27 17.08
N TRP A 240 -0.89 3.66 16.13
CA TRP A 240 -0.75 5.05 15.71
C TRP A 240 -2.08 5.62 15.17
N TYR A 241 -2.74 4.88 14.28
CA TYR A 241 -3.99 5.32 13.67
C TYR A 241 -5.10 5.51 14.72
N GLU A 242 -5.33 4.53 15.57
CA GLU A 242 -6.34 4.61 16.63
C GLU A 242 -6.05 5.72 17.63
N SER A 243 -4.79 5.86 18.06
CA SER A 243 -4.37 6.91 18.98
C SER A 243 -4.54 8.30 18.41
N SER A 244 -4.20 8.50 17.14
CA SER A 244 -4.36 9.79 16.47
C SER A 244 -5.84 10.15 16.26
N GLN A 245 -6.69 9.19 15.92
CA GLN A 245 -8.14 9.41 15.80
C GLN A 245 -8.79 9.73 17.16
N LEU A 246 -8.38 9.04 18.20
CA LEU A 246 -8.86 9.32 19.57
C LEU A 246 -8.47 10.74 20.01
N LEU A 247 -7.23 11.14 19.81
CA LEU A 247 -6.75 12.48 20.16
C LEU A 247 -7.55 13.57 19.43
N ILE A 248 -7.78 13.42 18.14
CA ILE A 248 -8.58 14.37 17.35
C ILE A 248 -10.00 14.47 17.89
N ARG A 249 -10.63 13.35 18.22
CA ARG A 249 -11.99 13.34 18.82
C ARG A 249 -12.03 14.07 20.15
N GLN A 250 -11.08 13.79 21.04
CA GLN A 250 -10.98 14.46 22.34
C GLN A 250 -10.80 15.97 22.21
N MET A 251 -9.94 16.42 21.26
CA MET A 251 -9.74 17.83 20.99
C MET A 251 -11.02 18.51 20.45
N LYS A 252 -11.72 17.86 19.54
CA LYS A 252 -13.00 18.36 19.01
C LYS A 252 -14.08 18.49 20.08
N GLU A 253 -14.20 17.49 20.96
CA GLU A 253 -15.16 17.53 22.07
C GLU A 253 -14.82 18.63 23.07
N ALA A 254 -13.54 18.81 23.40
CA ALA A 254 -13.08 19.89 24.26
C ALA A 254 -13.37 21.26 23.66
N ASN A 255 -13.10 21.45 22.38
CA ASN A 255 -13.40 22.69 21.67
C ASN A 255 -14.91 22.95 21.60
N LYS A 256 -15.72 21.92 21.35
CA LYS A 256 -17.19 22.05 21.34
C LYS A 256 -17.72 22.58 22.68
N LYS A 257 -17.23 22.03 23.80
CA LYS A 257 -17.58 22.52 25.15
C LYS A 257 -17.15 23.96 25.36
N LYS A 258 -15.96 24.33 24.89
CA LYS A 258 -15.48 25.72 24.95
C LYS A 258 -16.34 26.66 24.11
N GLU A 259 -16.73 26.24 22.90
CA GLU A 259 -17.62 27.01 22.01
C GLU A 259 -18.99 27.24 22.64
N GLU A 260 -19.59 26.20 23.26
CA GLU A 260 -20.85 26.30 23.99
C GLU A 260 -20.72 27.31 25.14
N LYS A 261 -19.63 27.25 25.88
CA LYS A 261 -19.36 28.20 26.97
C LYS A 261 -19.16 29.62 26.48
N ILE A 262 -18.46 29.81 25.38
CA ILE A 262 -18.31 31.12 24.71
C ILE A 262 -19.69 31.68 24.34
N LYS A 263 -20.56 30.86 23.75
CA LYS A 263 -21.90 31.26 23.34
C LYS A 263 -22.75 31.68 24.53
N GLU A 264 -22.75 30.89 25.61
CA GLU A 264 -23.44 31.22 26.86
C GLU A 264 -22.96 32.57 27.44
N LEU A 265 -21.65 32.78 27.49
CA LEU A 265 -21.07 34.02 28.01
C LEU A 265 -21.43 35.21 27.12
N GLN A 266 -21.40 35.06 25.81
CA GLN A 266 -21.78 36.11 24.86
C GLN A 266 -23.26 36.50 24.99
N GLU A 267 -24.15 35.49 25.10
CA GLU A 267 -25.58 35.73 25.31
C GLU A 267 -25.85 36.45 26.63
N PHE A 268 -25.18 36.05 27.71
CA PHE A 268 -25.28 36.72 29.01
C PHE A 268 -24.80 38.16 28.94
N ILE A 269 -23.65 38.41 28.37
CA ILE A 269 -23.07 39.75 28.22
C ILE A 269 -24.02 40.65 27.39
N SER A 270 -24.53 40.14 26.28
CA SER A 270 -25.43 40.87 25.40
C SER A 270 -26.74 41.22 26.13
N ARG A 271 -27.30 40.30 26.93
CA ARG A 271 -28.55 40.49 27.63
C ARG A 271 -28.47 41.46 28.80
N PHE A 272 -27.38 41.46 29.53
CA PHE A 272 -27.26 42.16 30.83
C PHE A 272 -26.22 43.28 30.86
N SER A 273 -25.48 43.57 29.81
CA SER A 273 -24.45 44.61 29.76
C SER A 273 -25.01 46.02 30.03
N ALA A 274 -26.23 46.27 29.65
CA ALA A 274 -26.94 47.56 29.82
C ALA A 274 -27.69 47.63 31.19
N ASN A 275 -27.78 46.57 31.96
CA ASN A 275 -28.48 46.52 33.23
C ASN A 275 -27.54 46.86 34.37
N ALA A 276 -27.81 48.00 35.04
CA ALA A 276 -26.95 48.51 36.13
C ALA A 276 -26.75 47.53 37.31
N SER A 277 -27.77 46.71 37.64
CA SER A 277 -27.65 45.74 38.73
C SER A 277 -26.84 44.51 38.36
N LYS A 278 -26.67 44.22 37.09
CA LYS A 278 -25.93 43.04 36.59
C LYS A 278 -24.68 43.38 35.81
N SER A 279 -24.30 44.66 35.72
CA SER A 279 -23.11 45.11 34.97
C SER A 279 -21.82 44.53 35.48
N LYS A 280 -21.67 44.35 36.81
CA LYS A 280 -20.49 43.69 37.39
C LYS A 280 -20.40 42.22 37.00
N GLN A 281 -21.52 41.52 36.94
CA GLN A 281 -21.56 40.14 36.50
C GLN A 281 -21.23 40.04 35.00
N ALA A 282 -21.75 40.95 34.18
CA ALA A 282 -21.42 41.03 32.75
C ALA A 282 -19.94 41.30 32.55
N THR A 283 -19.32 42.20 33.31
CA THR A 283 -17.88 42.47 33.25
C THR A 283 -17.03 41.25 33.65
N SER A 284 -17.43 40.55 34.73
CA SER A 284 -16.77 39.34 35.16
C SER A 284 -16.83 38.24 34.10
N ARG A 285 -17.96 38.08 33.46
CA ARG A 285 -18.16 37.09 32.37
C ARG A 285 -17.40 37.46 31.10
N LYS A 286 -17.28 38.74 30.81
CA LYS A 286 -16.44 39.24 29.73
C LYS A 286 -14.97 38.87 29.92
N ARG A 287 -14.46 39.05 31.15
CA ARG A 287 -13.10 38.62 31.51
C ARG A 287 -12.93 37.10 31.39
N ALA A 288 -13.94 36.32 31.82
CA ALA A 288 -13.92 34.88 31.65
C ALA A 288 -13.90 34.46 30.17
N LEU A 289 -14.66 35.15 29.31
CA LEU A 289 -14.67 34.94 27.88
C LEU A 289 -13.29 35.19 27.23
N GLU A 290 -12.60 36.26 27.64
CA GLU A 290 -11.27 36.62 27.14
C GLU A 290 -10.20 35.56 27.48
N LYS A 291 -10.41 34.75 28.52
CA LYS A 291 -9.52 33.68 28.94
C LYS A 291 -9.73 32.36 28.23
N ILE A 292 -10.85 32.18 27.57
CA ILE A 292 -11.15 30.95 26.85
C ILE A 292 -10.41 30.98 25.52
N GLN A 293 -9.48 30.04 25.35
CA GLN A 293 -8.78 29.83 24.09
C GLN A 293 -9.21 28.46 23.52
N LEU A 294 -9.65 28.48 22.29
CA LEU A 294 -9.88 27.26 21.53
C LEU A 294 -8.53 26.66 21.17
N ASP A 295 -8.40 25.35 21.32
CA ASP A 295 -7.23 24.64 20.81
C ASP A 295 -7.24 24.77 19.28
N ASP A 296 -6.11 25.18 18.73
CA ASP A 296 -5.90 25.18 17.31
C ASP A 296 -5.70 23.73 16.86
N ILE A 297 -6.82 23.10 16.48
CA ILE A 297 -6.77 21.77 15.90
C ILE A 297 -6.23 21.96 14.49
N GLN A 298 -4.93 21.73 14.33
CA GLN A 298 -4.35 21.60 12.99
C GLN A 298 -4.91 20.33 12.39
N PRO A 299 -5.80 20.41 11.39
CA PRO A 299 -6.23 19.21 10.69
C PRO A 299 -5.00 18.59 10.05
N SER A 300 -4.88 17.26 10.12
CA SER A 300 -3.81 16.55 9.39
C SER A 300 -3.79 17.01 7.93
N SER A 301 -2.60 17.09 7.34
CA SER A 301 -2.45 17.32 5.89
C SER A 301 -2.99 16.14 5.09
N ARG A 302 -3.26 15.01 5.74
CA ARG A 302 -3.91 13.85 5.14
C ARG A 302 -5.36 14.19 4.81
N LYS A 303 -5.73 13.86 3.58
CA LYS A 303 -7.10 14.01 3.11
C LYS A 303 -7.66 12.63 2.84
N TYR A 304 -8.71 12.29 3.59
CA TYR A 304 -9.46 11.05 3.40
C TYR A 304 -10.65 11.34 2.49
N PRO A 305 -10.79 10.63 1.36
CA PRO A 305 -12.02 10.70 0.60
C PRO A 305 -13.18 10.10 1.42
N TYR A 306 -14.39 10.53 1.14
CA TYR A 306 -15.59 9.97 1.76
C TYR A 306 -16.25 8.98 0.81
N ILE A 307 -16.06 7.71 1.06
CA ILE A 307 -16.59 6.61 0.26
C ILE A 307 -17.74 5.95 1.02
N ASP A 308 -18.94 6.10 0.47
CA ASP A 308 -20.17 5.55 1.03
C ASP A 308 -21.04 5.05 -0.14
N PHE A 309 -21.11 3.73 -0.26
CA PHE A 309 -21.90 3.08 -1.30
C PHE A 309 -23.32 2.88 -0.77
N ARG A 310 -24.29 3.60 -1.33
CA ARG A 310 -25.70 3.54 -0.93
C ARG A 310 -26.53 2.94 -2.06
N PRO A 311 -27.10 1.73 -1.87
CA PRO A 311 -28.01 1.15 -2.85
C PRO A 311 -29.31 1.96 -2.95
N ASN A 312 -29.79 2.14 -4.18
CA ASN A 312 -31.12 2.74 -4.42
C ASN A 312 -32.27 1.78 -4.14
N ARG A 313 -31.98 0.49 -4.08
CA ARG A 313 -32.95 -0.57 -3.89
C ARG A 313 -32.40 -1.64 -2.94
N GLU A 314 -33.21 -2.13 -2.02
CA GLU A 314 -32.86 -3.29 -1.20
C GLU A 314 -32.70 -4.53 -2.09
N ILE A 315 -31.70 -5.34 -1.76
CA ILE A 315 -31.44 -6.58 -2.45
C ILE A 315 -32.28 -7.72 -1.87
N GLY A 316 -32.89 -8.52 -2.73
CA GLY A 316 -33.65 -9.70 -2.33
C GLY A 316 -32.75 -10.88 -2.00
N ASN A 317 -33.36 -12.01 -1.64
CA ASN A 317 -32.64 -13.21 -1.23
C ASN A 317 -31.94 -13.92 -2.41
N GLU A 318 -32.52 -13.85 -3.59
CA GLU A 318 -31.93 -14.41 -4.81
C GLU A 318 -31.03 -13.38 -5.47
N VAL A 319 -29.73 -13.57 -5.42
CA VAL A 319 -28.75 -12.60 -5.93
C VAL A 319 -28.15 -13.08 -7.23
N LEU A 320 -27.48 -14.23 -7.24
CA LEU A 320 -26.81 -14.77 -8.42
C LEU A 320 -26.78 -16.28 -8.35
N THR A 321 -27.06 -16.93 -9.47
CA THR A 321 -26.84 -18.37 -9.68
C THR A 321 -25.95 -18.56 -10.90
N VAL A 322 -24.83 -19.28 -10.71
CA VAL A 322 -23.88 -19.64 -11.75
C VAL A 322 -23.84 -21.14 -11.83
N GLU A 323 -24.03 -21.69 -13.05
CA GLU A 323 -24.10 -23.14 -13.27
C GLU A 323 -23.22 -23.53 -14.46
N GLY A 324 -22.20 -24.36 -14.19
CA GLY A 324 -21.38 -25.01 -15.21
C GLY A 324 -20.60 -24.06 -16.11
N LEU A 325 -20.20 -22.92 -15.60
CA LEU A 325 -19.58 -21.86 -16.39
C LEU A 325 -18.17 -22.25 -16.82
N SER A 326 -17.90 -22.22 -18.11
CA SER A 326 -16.60 -22.52 -18.71
C SER A 326 -16.22 -21.49 -19.75
N LYS A 327 -14.94 -21.17 -19.82
CA LYS A 327 -14.36 -20.24 -20.80
C LYS A 327 -12.93 -20.60 -21.15
N THR A 328 -12.62 -20.59 -22.43
CA THR A 328 -11.26 -20.79 -22.97
C THR A 328 -10.80 -19.50 -23.61
N ILE A 329 -9.60 -19.05 -23.31
CA ILE A 329 -8.98 -17.86 -23.88
C ILE A 329 -7.61 -18.26 -24.42
N ASP A 330 -7.35 -17.97 -25.70
CA ASP A 330 -6.09 -18.26 -26.40
C ASP A 330 -5.64 -19.73 -26.25
N GLY A 331 -6.60 -20.65 -26.27
CA GLY A 331 -6.35 -22.09 -26.15
C GLY A 331 -6.20 -22.61 -24.73
N GLU A 332 -6.20 -21.73 -23.73
CA GLU A 332 -6.14 -22.09 -22.31
C GLU A 332 -7.53 -22.08 -21.68
N LYS A 333 -7.88 -23.17 -20.98
CA LYS A 333 -9.13 -23.25 -20.24
C LYS A 333 -9.03 -22.46 -18.94
N VAL A 334 -9.54 -21.24 -18.96
CA VAL A 334 -9.44 -20.27 -17.85
C VAL A 334 -10.47 -20.59 -16.76
N LEU A 335 -11.69 -20.95 -17.17
CA LEU A 335 -12.78 -21.35 -16.28
C LEU A 335 -13.26 -22.73 -16.69
N ASP A 336 -13.37 -23.66 -15.74
CA ASP A 336 -13.79 -25.03 -15.98
C ASP A 336 -14.92 -25.43 -15.03
N ASN A 337 -16.14 -25.48 -15.58
CA ASN A 337 -17.34 -25.95 -14.90
C ASN A 337 -17.58 -25.31 -13.52
N ILE A 338 -17.53 -23.98 -13.49
CA ILE A 338 -17.70 -23.22 -12.26
C ILE A 338 -19.18 -23.08 -11.91
N SER A 339 -19.56 -23.45 -10.68
CA SER A 339 -20.91 -23.33 -10.17
C SER A 339 -20.90 -22.79 -8.75
N PHE A 340 -21.71 -21.77 -8.49
CA PHE A 340 -21.94 -21.22 -7.15
C PHE A 340 -23.22 -20.39 -7.12
N THR A 341 -23.72 -20.14 -5.93
CA THR A 341 -24.84 -19.22 -5.69
C THR A 341 -24.47 -18.18 -4.66
N LEU A 342 -24.96 -16.95 -4.85
CA LEU A 342 -24.77 -15.85 -3.91
C LEU A 342 -26.07 -15.50 -3.19
N ASN A 343 -25.93 -15.20 -1.91
CA ASN A 343 -27.00 -14.72 -1.03
C ASN A 343 -26.84 -13.22 -0.75
N HIS A 344 -27.86 -12.60 -0.20
CA HIS A 344 -27.90 -11.16 0.05
C HIS A 344 -26.84 -10.63 1.03
N ASP A 345 -26.24 -11.48 1.85
CA ASP A 345 -25.18 -11.10 2.82
C ASP A 345 -23.76 -11.38 2.34
N ASP A 346 -23.58 -11.87 1.12
CA ASP A 346 -22.28 -12.32 0.65
C ASP A 346 -21.32 -11.15 0.33
N LYS A 347 -20.16 -11.20 0.94
CA LYS A 347 -18.98 -10.39 0.63
C LYS A 347 -17.87 -11.33 0.18
N VAL A 348 -17.74 -11.51 -1.12
CA VAL A 348 -16.86 -12.54 -1.71
C VAL A 348 -15.57 -11.91 -2.19
N ALA A 349 -14.45 -12.36 -1.64
CA ALA A 349 -13.12 -12.04 -2.14
C ALA A 349 -12.62 -13.18 -3.04
N PHE A 350 -12.16 -12.82 -4.23
CA PHE A 350 -11.48 -13.73 -5.15
C PHE A 350 -9.98 -13.58 -4.96
N VAL A 351 -9.34 -14.64 -4.51
CA VAL A 351 -7.92 -14.67 -4.16
C VAL A 351 -7.13 -15.59 -5.08
N GLY A 352 -5.82 -15.65 -4.90
CA GLY A 352 -4.93 -16.49 -5.66
C GLY A 352 -4.22 -15.77 -6.81
N SER A 353 -3.28 -16.48 -7.43
CA SER A 353 -2.38 -15.93 -8.47
C SER A 353 -2.95 -15.94 -9.89
N ASN A 354 -4.08 -16.61 -10.12
CA ASN A 354 -4.69 -16.73 -11.44
C ASN A 354 -5.50 -15.48 -11.81
N GLU A 355 -4.79 -14.41 -12.15
CA GLU A 355 -5.38 -13.09 -12.47
C GLU A 355 -6.32 -13.15 -13.69
N LEU A 356 -5.92 -13.88 -14.73
CA LEU A 356 -6.73 -13.99 -15.95
C LEU A 356 -8.09 -14.63 -15.67
N ALA A 357 -8.15 -15.65 -14.83
CA ALA A 357 -9.39 -16.30 -14.45
C ALA A 357 -10.32 -15.36 -13.67
N LYS A 358 -9.79 -14.59 -12.74
CA LYS A 358 -10.56 -13.58 -11.99
C LYS A 358 -11.15 -12.53 -12.92
N THR A 359 -10.34 -11.94 -13.78
CA THR A 359 -10.77 -10.94 -14.77
C THR A 359 -11.84 -11.50 -15.68
N THR A 360 -11.65 -12.72 -16.20
CA THR A 360 -12.60 -13.38 -17.11
C THR A 360 -13.95 -13.59 -16.42
N LEU A 361 -13.97 -14.09 -15.20
CA LEU A 361 -15.22 -14.30 -14.46
C LEU A 361 -15.94 -12.98 -14.21
N PHE A 362 -15.23 -11.93 -13.78
CA PHE A 362 -15.83 -10.62 -13.54
C PHE A 362 -16.41 -10.01 -14.81
N GLN A 363 -15.73 -10.11 -15.93
CA GLN A 363 -16.23 -9.63 -17.22
C GLN A 363 -17.49 -10.37 -17.69
N ILE A 364 -17.53 -11.68 -17.48
CA ILE A 364 -18.73 -12.49 -17.80
C ILE A 364 -19.90 -12.03 -16.91
N LEU A 365 -19.71 -11.93 -15.60
CA LEU A 365 -20.76 -11.52 -14.65
C LEU A 365 -21.21 -10.07 -14.85
N ALA A 366 -20.34 -9.21 -15.33
CA ALA A 366 -20.67 -7.83 -15.71
C ALA A 366 -21.38 -7.71 -17.07
N GLY A 367 -21.49 -8.79 -17.83
CA GLY A 367 -22.12 -8.82 -19.14
C GLY A 367 -21.24 -8.35 -20.30
N GLU A 368 -19.93 -8.21 -20.07
CA GLU A 368 -18.97 -7.76 -21.09
C GLU A 368 -18.36 -8.90 -21.91
N MET A 369 -18.54 -10.14 -21.46
CA MET A 369 -18.01 -11.33 -22.13
C MET A 369 -19.03 -12.45 -22.05
N GLU A 370 -19.14 -13.24 -23.13
CA GLU A 370 -19.99 -14.42 -23.17
C GLU A 370 -19.21 -15.66 -22.70
N PRO A 371 -19.81 -16.53 -21.87
CA PRO A 371 -19.21 -17.82 -21.56
C PRO A 371 -19.26 -18.78 -22.75
N ASP A 372 -18.33 -19.74 -22.80
CA ASP A 372 -18.37 -20.79 -23.82
C ASP A 372 -19.42 -21.86 -23.48
N GLU A 373 -19.54 -22.19 -22.20
CA GLU A 373 -20.51 -23.14 -21.66
C GLU A 373 -21.07 -22.61 -20.33
N GLY A 374 -22.25 -23.12 -19.98
CA GLY A 374 -22.89 -22.80 -18.72
C GLY A 374 -23.73 -21.52 -18.76
N THR A 375 -24.36 -21.22 -17.65
CA THR A 375 -25.28 -20.07 -17.51
C THR A 375 -25.03 -19.34 -16.22
N TYR A 376 -25.38 -18.05 -16.21
CA TYR A 376 -25.46 -17.25 -15.00
C TYR A 376 -26.73 -16.42 -15.02
N LYS A 377 -27.35 -16.23 -13.87
CA LYS A 377 -28.58 -15.48 -13.73
C LYS A 377 -28.55 -14.59 -12.50
N TRP A 378 -28.67 -13.29 -12.74
CA TRP A 378 -28.86 -12.31 -11.68
C TRP A 378 -30.31 -12.30 -11.19
N GLY A 379 -30.51 -12.12 -9.88
CA GLY A 379 -31.84 -11.92 -9.31
C GLY A 379 -32.49 -10.65 -9.81
N ILE A 380 -33.83 -10.64 -9.85
CA ILE A 380 -34.62 -9.51 -10.40
C ILE A 380 -34.48 -8.20 -9.60
N THR A 381 -34.09 -8.28 -8.34
CA THR A 381 -33.88 -7.11 -7.47
C THR A 381 -32.45 -6.57 -7.56
N THR A 382 -31.55 -7.24 -8.26
CA THR A 382 -30.15 -6.87 -8.34
C THR A 382 -29.89 -5.77 -9.37
N THR A 383 -28.99 -4.86 -9.00
CA THR A 383 -28.39 -3.87 -9.89
C THR A 383 -26.87 -3.97 -9.73
N GLN A 384 -26.14 -4.12 -10.82
CA GLN A 384 -24.71 -4.34 -10.79
C GLN A 384 -23.95 -3.08 -11.22
N ALA A 385 -22.82 -2.82 -10.57
CA ALA A 385 -21.82 -1.87 -11.04
C ALA A 385 -20.46 -2.55 -11.05
N TYR A 386 -19.69 -2.31 -12.09
CA TYR A 386 -18.41 -2.97 -12.33
C TYR A 386 -17.26 -1.97 -12.34
N PHE A 387 -16.25 -2.24 -11.50
CA PHE A 387 -14.98 -1.53 -11.48
C PHE A 387 -13.93 -2.44 -12.14
N PRO A 388 -13.57 -2.20 -13.42
CA PRO A 388 -12.70 -3.11 -14.16
C PRO A 388 -11.21 -2.93 -13.80
N LEU A 389 -10.41 -3.95 -14.09
CA LEU A 389 -8.96 -3.89 -13.93
C LEU A 389 -8.34 -2.87 -14.88
N ASP A 390 -8.78 -2.88 -16.14
CA ASP A 390 -8.36 -1.92 -17.16
C ASP A 390 -9.53 -0.99 -17.51
N SER A 391 -9.36 0.27 -17.15
CA SER A 391 -10.35 1.34 -17.36
C SER A 391 -9.91 2.35 -18.41
N GLY A 392 -8.80 2.12 -19.12
CA GLY A 392 -8.21 3.08 -20.05
C GLY A 392 -9.19 3.60 -21.09
N SER A 393 -10.05 2.74 -21.64
CA SER A 393 -11.05 3.10 -22.65
C SER A 393 -12.14 4.06 -22.11
N GLU A 394 -12.44 4.02 -20.83
CA GLU A 394 -13.45 4.91 -20.22
C GLU A 394 -12.98 6.36 -20.15
N PHE A 395 -11.68 6.60 -20.13
CA PHE A 395 -11.06 7.91 -20.00
C PHE A 395 -10.44 8.43 -21.32
N ASP A 396 -10.55 7.68 -22.41
CA ASP A 396 -10.03 8.09 -23.72
C ASP A 396 -11.08 8.90 -24.48
N ASN A 397 -11.39 10.09 -23.95
CA ASN A 397 -12.36 11.03 -24.53
C ASN A 397 -12.07 12.46 -24.06
N ASP A 398 -12.84 13.43 -24.56
CA ASP A 398 -12.66 14.84 -24.25
C ASP A 398 -13.63 15.38 -23.20
N TYR A 399 -14.32 14.53 -22.47
CA TYR A 399 -15.18 14.96 -21.37
C TYR A 399 -14.38 15.63 -20.26
N SER A 400 -14.96 16.66 -19.63
CA SER A 400 -14.55 17.11 -18.31
C SER A 400 -14.92 16.04 -17.27
N ILE A 401 -14.30 16.08 -16.10
CA ILE A 401 -14.63 15.12 -15.03
C ILE A 401 -16.13 15.18 -14.68
N VAL A 402 -16.68 16.39 -14.57
CA VAL A 402 -18.12 16.59 -14.26
C VAL A 402 -19.00 15.99 -15.36
N ASP A 403 -18.72 16.28 -16.62
CA ASP A 403 -19.52 15.77 -17.75
C ASP A 403 -19.38 14.25 -17.88
N TRP A 404 -18.18 13.72 -17.64
CA TRP A 404 -17.93 12.28 -17.65
C TRP A 404 -18.78 11.55 -16.60
N LEU A 405 -18.81 12.07 -15.35
CA LEU A 405 -19.60 11.45 -14.28
C LEU A 405 -21.12 11.64 -14.49
N THR A 406 -21.52 12.76 -15.07
CA THR A 406 -22.93 13.05 -15.36
C THR A 406 -23.59 12.01 -16.26
N GLN A 407 -22.85 11.38 -17.19
CA GLN A 407 -23.36 10.32 -18.04
C GLN A 407 -23.96 9.15 -17.23
N TYR A 408 -23.42 8.88 -16.08
CA TYR A 408 -23.77 7.72 -15.22
C TYR A 408 -24.76 8.06 -14.12
N SER A 409 -25.17 9.31 -14.03
CA SER A 409 -26.12 9.79 -13.02
C SER A 409 -27.53 9.87 -13.57
N GLU A 410 -28.51 9.42 -12.80
CA GLU A 410 -29.93 9.66 -13.10
C GLU A 410 -30.28 11.15 -12.92
N GLU A 411 -29.78 11.74 -11.84
CA GLU A 411 -29.87 13.18 -11.57
C GLU A 411 -28.80 13.93 -12.38
N LYS A 412 -29.21 14.76 -13.32
CA LYS A 412 -28.30 15.48 -14.22
C LYS A 412 -27.85 16.84 -13.69
N ASP A 413 -28.28 17.24 -12.51
CA ASP A 413 -27.87 18.51 -11.91
C ASP A 413 -26.35 18.49 -11.60
N ALA A 414 -25.64 19.49 -12.09
CA ALA A 414 -24.20 19.63 -11.89
C ALA A 414 -23.81 19.72 -10.41
N THR A 415 -24.62 20.32 -9.57
CA THR A 415 -24.38 20.42 -8.13
C THR A 415 -24.42 19.04 -7.46
N TYR A 416 -25.36 18.21 -7.85
CA TYR A 416 -25.48 16.83 -7.37
C TYR A 416 -24.24 16.00 -7.77
N VAL A 417 -23.85 16.06 -9.03
CA VAL A 417 -22.67 15.35 -9.55
C VAL A 417 -21.38 15.84 -8.89
N ARG A 418 -21.22 17.15 -8.73
CA ARG A 418 -20.06 17.74 -8.05
C ARG A 418 -19.96 17.33 -6.58
N GLY A 419 -21.08 17.04 -5.94
CA GLY A 419 -21.11 16.52 -4.58
C GLY A 419 -20.35 15.19 -4.44
N PHE A 420 -20.54 14.26 -5.36
CA PHE A 420 -19.80 13.01 -5.39
C PHE A 420 -18.31 13.19 -5.67
N LEU A 421 -17.98 14.08 -6.60
CA LEU A 421 -16.59 14.41 -6.91
C LEU A 421 -15.89 15.08 -5.72
N GLY A 422 -16.58 15.95 -5.02
CA GLY A 422 -16.06 16.59 -3.80
C GLY A 422 -15.74 15.58 -2.70
N ARG A 423 -16.57 14.56 -2.52
CA ARG A 423 -16.31 13.45 -1.59
C ARG A 423 -15.02 12.70 -1.95
N MET A 424 -14.70 12.63 -3.24
CA MET A 424 -13.49 11.99 -3.75
C MET A 424 -12.31 12.96 -3.91
N LEU A 425 -12.35 14.10 -3.23
CA LEU A 425 -11.28 15.09 -3.15
C LEU A 425 -11.02 15.86 -4.46
N PHE A 426 -12.00 15.92 -5.35
CA PHE A 426 -11.94 16.81 -6.50
C PHE A 426 -12.53 18.18 -6.11
N SER A 427 -11.68 19.20 -6.13
CA SER A 427 -12.12 20.58 -5.86
C SER A 427 -12.91 21.16 -7.04
N GLY A 428 -13.56 22.32 -6.85
CA GLY A 428 -14.38 22.95 -7.89
C GLY A 428 -13.66 23.14 -9.22
N ASP A 429 -12.38 23.52 -9.17
CA ASP A 429 -11.55 23.74 -10.35
C ASP A 429 -11.14 22.44 -11.05
N ASP A 430 -11.07 21.33 -10.30
CA ASP A 430 -10.73 20.04 -10.87
C ASP A 430 -11.84 19.49 -11.79
N GLY A 431 -13.07 19.88 -11.53
CA GLY A 431 -14.24 19.41 -12.30
C GLY A 431 -14.20 19.75 -13.80
N VAL A 432 -13.44 20.78 -14.18
CA VAL A 432 -13.28 21.19 -15.59
C VAL A 432 -12.07 20.52 -16.28
N LYS A 433 -11.22 19.80 -15.55
CA LYS A 433 -10.14 19.02 -16.15
C LYS A 433 -10.71 17.93 -17.05
N LYS A 434 -10.01 17.65 -18.14
CA LYS A 434 -10.36 16.56 -19.03
C LYS A 434 -9.93 15.24 -18.41
N VAL A 435 -10.78 14.21 -18.53
CA VAL A 435 -10.49 12.88 -17.98
C VAL A 435 -9.26 12.23 -18.61
N ARG A 436 -8.91 12.62 -19.81
CA ARG A 436 -7.72 12.12 -20.54
C ARG A 436 -6.40 12.44 -19.85
N VAL A 437 -6.32 13.55 -19.12
CA VAL A 437 -5.09 14.02 -18.46
C VAL A 437 -4.96 13.59 -17.00
N LEU A 438 -5.88 12.78 -16.50
CA LEU A 438 -5.88 12.35 -15.11
C LEU A 438 -4.76 11.35 -14.82
N SER A 439 -4.20 11.45 -13.61
CA SER A 439 -3.28 10.45 -13.07
C SER A 439 -4.00 9.12 -12.78
N GLY A 440 -3.25 8.04 -12.57
CA GLY A 440 -3.82 6.74 -12.22
C GLY A 440 -4.72 6.79 -10.98
N GLY A 441 -4.26 7.46 -9.91
CA GLY A 441 -5.05 7.62 -8.68
C GLY A 441 -6.31 8.47 -8.87
N GLU A 442 -6.22 9.53 -9.67
CA GLU A 442 -7.38 10.35 -10.02
C GLU A 442 -8.43 9.57 -10.83
N LYS A 443 -7.99 8.75 -11.78
CA LYS A 443 -8.88 7.85 -12.56
C LYS A 443 -9.61 6.86 -11.65
N VAL A 444 -8.91 6.25 -10.70
CA VAL A 444 -9.52 5.34 -9.73
C VAL A 444 -10.56 6.07 -8.88
N ARG A 445 -10.26 7.27 -8.41
CA ARG A 445 -11.22 8.07 -7.65
C ARG A 445 -12.45 8.46 -8.48
N CYS A 446 -12.29 8.73 -9.76
CA CYS A 446 -13.42 8.94 -10.69
C CYS A 446 -14.28 7.67 -10.82
N LEU A 447 -13.67 6.51 -10.98
CA LEU A 447 -14.38 5.24 -11.06
C LEU A 447 -15.13 4.92 -9.78
N LEU A 448 -14.56 5.20 -8.61
CA LEU A 448 -15.24 5.04 -7.33
C LEU A 448 -16.42 6.01 -7.20
N SER A 449 -16.29 7.24 -7.71
CA SER A 449 -17.42 8.17 -7.80
C SER A 449 -18.55 7.62 -8.66
N LYS A 450 -18.21 7.02 -9.80
CA LYS A 450 -19.16 6.32 -10.68
C LYS A 450 -19.87 5.17 -9.95
N MET A 451 -19.13 4.37 -9.19
CA MET A 451 -19.69 3.29 -8.40
C MET A 451 -20.67 3.79 -7.34
N MET A 452 -20.35 4.89 -6.65
CA MET A 452 -21.23 5.51 -5.66
C MET A 452 -22.51 6.08 -6.28
N ILE A 453 -22.36 6.82 -7.40
CA ILE A 453 -23.51 7.50 -8.03
C ILE A 453 -24.46 6.52 -8.71
N SER A 454 -24.00 5.33 -9.07
CA SER A 454 -24.81 4.30 -9.69
C SER A 454 -25.96 3.81 -8.81
N GLY A 455 -25.78 3.84 -7.50
CA GLY A 455 -26.73 3.29 -6.54
C GLY A 455 -26.93 1.77 -6.64
N ALA A 456 -25.99 1.05 -7.22
CA ALA A 456 -26.06 -0.41 -7.36
C ALA A 456 -26.05 -1.11 -6.01
N ASN A 457 -26.75 -2.24 -5.91
CA ASN A 457 -26.75 -3.09 -4.73
C ASN A 457 -25.82 -4.30 -4.83
N VAL A 458 -25.20 -4.50 -5.99
CA VAL A 458 -24.10 -5.44 -6.21
C VAL A 458 -22.92 -4.68 -6.79
N LEU A 459 -21.79 -4.74 -6.12
CA LEU A 459 -20.53 -4.12 -6.59
C LEU A 459 -19.53 -5.20 -6.96
N ILE A 460 -19.02 -5.11 -8.18
CA ILE A 460 -17.93 -5.96 -8.67
C ILE A 460 -16.70 -5.06 -8.78
N LEU A 461 -15.72 -5.27 -7.90
CA LEU A 461 -14.52 -4.44 -7.78
C LEU A 461 -13.27 -5.27 -8.05
N GLU A 462 -12.61 -4.99 -9.16
CA GLU A 462 -11.37 -5.68 -9.54
C GLU A 462 -10.16 -4.80 -9.25
N GLU A 463 -9.36 -5.18 -8.25
CA GLU A 463 -8.16 -4.48 -7.80
C GLU A 463 -8.37 -2.97 -7.63
N PRO A 464 -9.37 -2.53 -6.86
CA PRO A 464 -9.69 -1.10 -6.75
C PRO A 464 -8.65 -0.28 -5.99
N THR A 465 -7.71 -0.94 -5.31
CA THR A 465 -6.65 -0.29 -4.53
C THR A 465 -5.41 0.08 -5.34
N ASN A 466 -5.30 -0.41 -6.58
CA ASN A 466 -4.20 -0.02 -7.46
C ASN A 466 -4.18 1.50 -7.65
N HIS A 467 -2.99 2.10 -7.55
CA HIS A 467 -2.74 3.54 -7.69
C HIS A 467 -3.38 4.42 -6.60
N LEU A 468 -3.95 3.86 -5.54
CA LEU A 468 -4.46 4.64 -4.41
C LEU A 468 -3.39 4.87 -3.34
N ASP A 469 -3.45 6.04 -2.71
CA ASP A 469 -2.70 6.31 -1.50
C ASP A 469 -3.32 5.59 -0.28
N MET A 470 -2.61 5.59 0.84
CA MET A 470 -3.04 4.89 2.05
C MET A 470 -4.35 5.44 2.61
N GLU A 471 -4.56 6.74 2.53
CA GLU A 471 -5.78 7.41 2.98
C GLU A 471 -6.99 6.96 2.15
N SER A 472 -6.85 6.91 0.85
CA SER A 472 -7.90 6.44 -0.06
C SER A 472 -8.19 4.95 0.11
N ILE A 473 -7.16 4.12 0.31
CA ILE A 473 -7.32 2.69 0.62
C ILE A 473 -8.10 2.51 1.92
N THR A 474 -7.77 3.27 2.96
CA THR A 474 -8.48 3.23 4.25
C THR A 474 -9.94 3.61 4.10
N ALA A 475 -10.23 4.69 3.37
CA ALA A 475 -11.59 5.13 3.10
C ALA A 475 -12.39 4.11 2.29
N LEU A 476 -11.77 3.50 1.29
CA LEU A 476 -12.39 2.43 0.48
C LEU A 476 -12.70 1.20 1.35
N ASN A 477 -11.78 0.79 2.20
CA ASN A 477 -11.98 -0.32 3.13
C ASN A 477 -13.19 -0.07 4.04
N ASN A 478 -13.29 1.12 4.62
CA ASN A 478 -14.43 1.49 5.45
C ASN A 478 -15.74 1.49 4.65
N GLY A 479 -15.73 2.01 3.43
CA GLY A 479 -16.90 2.01 2.55
C GLY A 479 -17.35 0.61 2.16
N MET A 480 -16.43 -0.28 1.84
CA MET A 480 -16.72 -1.67 1.51
C MET A 480 -17.27 -2.44 2.72
N THR A 481 -16.67 -2.26 3.88
CA THR A 481 -17.12 -2.93 5.13
C THR A 481 -18.53 -2.53 5.52
N LYS A 482 -18.91 -1.29 5.32
CA LYS A 482 -20.26 -0.75 5.65
C LYS A 482 -21.30 -0.99 4.57
N PHE A 483 -20.90 -1.42 3.38
CA PHE A 483 -21.81 -1.59 2.27
C PHE A 483 -22.87 -2.67 2.58
N PRO A 484 -24.18 -2.33 2.52
CA PRO A 484 -25.24 -3.29 2.89
C PRO A 484 -25.58 -4.29 1.79
N GLY A 485 -25.07 -4.11 0.58
CA GLY A 485 -25.31 -5.01 -0.56
C GLY A 485 -24.29 -6.14 -0.67
N VAL A 486 -24.22 -6.74 -1.85
CA VAL A 486 -23.31 -7.84 -2.18
C VAL A 486 -22.04 -7.32 -2.83
N LEU A 487 -20.89 -7.81 -2.38
CA LEU A 487 -19.59 -7.53 -2.97
C LEU A 487 -19.00 -8.77 -3.62
N LEU A 488 -18.47 -8.58 -4.83
CA LEU A 488 -17.55 -9.49 -5.50
C LEU A 488 -16.30 -8.67 -5.79
N PHE A 489 -15.17 -9.05 -5.22
CA PHE A 489 -13.97 -8.22 -5.37
C PHE A 489 -12.68 -9.02 -5.35
N SER A 490 -11.65 -8.44 -5.91
CA SER A 490 -10.26 -8.86 -5.75
C SER A 490 -9.43 -7.68 -5.26
N SER A 491 -8.48 -7.94 -4.38
CA SER A 491 -7.55 -6.91 -3.90
C SER A 491 -6.25 -7.56 -3.43
N ARG A 492 -5.14 -6.87 -3.65
CA ARG A 492 -3.84 -7.20 -3.07
C ARG A 492 -3.68 -6.66 -1.65
N ASP A 493 -4.55 -5.77 -1.23
CA ASP A 493 -4.54 -5.25 0.14
C ASP A 493 -5.11 -6.29 1.10
N HIS A 494 -4.24 -6.90 1.89
CA HIS A 494 -4.60 -7.96 2.85
C HIS A 494 -5.66 -7.48 3.84
N GLN A 495 -5.54 -6.25 4.33
CA GLN A 495 -6.45 -5.68 5.32
C GLN A 495 -7.87 -5.55 4.77
N ILE A 496 -8.03 -5.13 3.52
CA ILE A 496 -9.35 -5.06 2.87
C ILE A 496 -9.98 -6.44 2.77
N VAL A 497 -9.23 -7.44 2.30
CA VAL A 497 -9.74 -8.81 2.18
C VAL A 497 -10.14 -9.36 3.54
N GLN A 498 -9.27 -9.22 4.54
CA GLN A 498 -9.50 -9.73 5.88
C GLN A 498 -10.70 -9.09 6.59
N THR A 499 -10.89 -7.79 6.47
CA THR A 499 -11.94 -7.06 7.18
C THR A 499 -13.28 -7.03 6.45
N THR A 500 -13.30 -7.29 5.16
CA THR A 500 -14.51 -7.16 4.32
C THR A 500 -15.12 -8.51 3.97
N ALA A 501 -14.30 -9.49 3.59
CA ALA A 501 -14.78 -10.76 3.08
C ALA A 501 -15.33 -11.68 4.18
N ASN A 502 -16.48 -12.29 3.91
CA ASN A 502 -17.04 -13.39 4.69
C ASN A 502 -17.06 -14.72 3.92
N ARG A 503 -16.60 -14.68 2.67
CA ARG A 503 -16.52 -15.84 1.78
C ARG A 503 -15.34 -15.65 0.83
N ILE A 504 -14.52 -16.70 0.71
CA ILE A 504 -13.32 -16.68 -0.13
C ILE A 504 -13.51 -17.65 -1.29
N MET A 505 -13.22 -17.19 -2.49
CA MET A 505 -13.18 -17.99 -3.71
C MET A 505 -11.80 -17.90 -4.35
N GLU A 506 -11.30 -19.03 -4.84
CA GLU A 506 -10.05 -19.10 -5.59
C GLU A 506 -10.27 -19.93 -6.84
N ILE A 507 -9.90 -19.38 -8.00
CA ILE A 507 -9.85 -20.12 -9.25
C ILE A 507 -8.40 -20.54 -9.45
N VAL A 508 -8.13 -21.83 -9.28
CA VAL A 508 -6.78 -22.37 -9.44
C VAL A 508 -6.41 -22.48 -10.92
N PRO A 509 -5.11 -22.60 -11.28
CA PRO A 509 -4.73 -22.92 -12.65
C PRO A 509 -5.52 -24.13 -13.16
N GLY A 510 -6.04 -24.05 -14.40
CA GLY A 510 -6.96 -25.05 -14.97
C GLY A 510 -8.44 -24.70 -14.84
N GLY A 511 -8.76 -23.66 -14.07
CA GLY A 511 -10.09 -23.08 -14.03
C GLY A 511 -11.04 -23.68 -12.98
N LYS A 512 -10.56 -24.55 -12.10
CA LYS A 512 -11.36 -25.13 -11.00
C LYS A 512 -11.55 -24.10 -9.88
N LEU A 513 -12.74 -24.12 -9.27
CA LEU A 513 -13.12 -23.21 -8.20
C LEU A 513 -12.98 -23.86 -6.82
N ILE A 514 -12.34 -23.16 -5.91
CA ILE A 514 -12.40 -23.41 -4.47
C ILE A 514 -13.29 -22.33 -3.87
N ASP A 515 -14.30 -22.74 -3.09
CA ASP A 515 -15.29 -21.85 -2.49
C ASP A 515 -15.47 -22.22 -1.01
N LYS A 516 -15.18 -21.27 -0.13
CA LYS A 516 -15.26 -21.49 1.33
C LYS A 516 -15.83 -20.28 2.04
N ILE A 517 -16.77 -20.52 2.94
CA ILE A 517 -17.30 -19.48 3.85
C ILE A 517 -16.32 -19.36 5.01
N THR A 518 -15.45 -18.37 4.95
CA THR A 518 -14.36 -18.17 5.91
C THR A 518 -13.78 -16.76 5.79
N THR A 519 -12.94 -16.39 6.75
CA THR A 519 -12.08 -15.20 6.65
C THR A 519 -10.82 -15.51 5.84
N TYR A 520 -10.12 -14.44 5.41
CA TYR A 520 -8.92 -14.61 4.59
C TYR A 520 -7.77 -15.29 5.33
N ASP A 521 -7.52 -14.91 6.59
CA ASP A 521 -6.45 -15.52 7.39
C ASP A 521 -6.73 -17.00 7.66
N GLU A 522 -7.97 -17.36 8.00
CA GLU A 522 -8.37 -18.75 8.16
C GLU A 522 -8.20 -19.56 6.87
N TYR A 523 -8.52 -18.96 5.73
CA TYR A 523 -8.35 -19.59 4.42
C TYR A 523 -6.88 -19.88 4.12
N LEU A 524 -6.00 -18.91 4.38
CA LEU A 524 -4.55 -19.05 4.14
C LEU A 524 -3.90 -20.11 5.04
N GLU A 525 -4.37 -20.26 6.27
CA GLU A 525 -3.87 -21.23 7.24
C GLU A 525 -4.49 -22.62 7.08
N SER A 526 -5.51 -22.78 6.25
CA SER A 526 -6.25 -24.04 6.10
C SER A 526 -5.47 -25.09 5.30
N ASP A 527 -5.10 -26.19 5.93
CA ASP A 527 -4.50 -27.35 5.28
C ASP A 527 -5.44 -28.01 4.26
N GLU A 528 -6.75 -27.97 4.51
CA GLU A 528 -7.77 -28.48 3.58
C GLU A 528 -7.72 -27.71 2.26
N MET A 529 -7.63 -26.39 2.32
CA MET A 529 -7.57 -25.54 1.12
C MET A 529 -6.26 -25.74 0.35
N ALA A 530 -5.14 -25.88 1.05
CA ALA A 530 -3.85 -26.21 0.46
C ALA A 530 -3.88 -27.55 -0.28
N ARG A 531 -4.49 -28.57 0.31
CA ARG A 531 -4.67 -29.90 -0.32
C ARG A 531 -5.57 -29.82 -1.56
N LYS A 532 -6.66 -29.06 -1.52
CA LYS A 532 -7.55 -28.87 -2.68
C LYS A 532 -6.80 -28.20 -3.84
N ARG A 533 -5.99 -27.18 -3.57
CA ARG A 533 -5.16 -26.55 -4.61
C ARG A 533 -4.23 -27.54 -5.27
N GLN A 534 -3.52 -28.33 -4.47
CA GLN A 534 -2.61 -29.37 -4.98
C GLN A 534 -3.34 -30.41 -5.82
N THR A 535 -4.47 -30.92 -5.33
CA THR A 535 -5.26 -31.92 -6.04
C THR A 535 -5.76 -31.41 -7.39
N TYR A 536 -6.23 -30.16 -7.45
CA TYR A 536 -6.73 -29.58 -8.69
C TYR A 536 -5.60 -29.27 -9.69
N THR A 537 -4.42 -28.92 -9.20
CA THR A 537 -3.25 -28.64 -10.04
C THR A 537 -2.64 -29.92 -10.63
N VAL A 538 -2.57 -31.01 -9.85
CA VAL A 538 -2.01 -32.31 -10.31
C VAL A 538 -2.89 -32.97 -11.37
N GLN A 539 -4.21 -32.81 -11.31
CA GLN A 539 -5.13 -33.34 -12.34
C GLN A 539 -4.93 -32.73 -13.73
N GLU A 540 -4.23 -31.61 -13.84
CA GLU A 540 -3.89 -30.99 -15.12
C GLU A 540 -2.62 -31.55 -15.76
N GLU A 541 -1.65 -31.97 -14.96
CA GLU A 541 -0.40 -32.56 -15.47
C GLU A 541 -0.62 -33.96 -16.04
N ASP A 542 -1.71 -34.63 -15.64
CA ASP A 542 -2.08 -35.99 -16.11
C ASP A 542 -3.10 -36.01 -17.27
N ASN A 543 -3.62 -34.88 -17.75
CA ASN A 543 -4.51 -34.75 -18.90
C ASN A 543 -3.83 -33.99 -20.04
#